data_3a5bdabdcffd0715a3b0cba1b258c6ec
#
_entry.id   3a5bdabdcffd0715a3b0cba1b258c6ec
#
_cell.length_a   1.000
_cell.length_b   1.000
_cell.length_c   1.000
_cell.angle_alpha   90.00
_cell.angle_beta   90.00
_cell.angle_gamma   90.00
#
_symmetry.space_group_name_H-M   'P 1'
#
loop_
_entity.id
_entity.type
_entity.pdbx_description
1 polymer ?
#
loop_
_entity_poly.entity_id
_entity_poly.type
_entity_poly.pdbx_seq_one_letter_code
_entity_poly.pdbx_strand_id
1 'polypeptide(L)'
;MQRFLILFLLTTACLGAQGQQLDPNDYIYPLRELKQRLYSANFGEIRPGHFHAGVDIKTDAEEGKPVVAAADGYVSRVALQAGGYGRAVYLTLRNGTTVVYGHLRRFRDDIERHVRRERYERRSNGVNLWFGPGTWPVKQGDVVAYSGDSGSSGGPHLHYEIRDTETQRLYNPVREGIIRPRDEYPPRIVRLHYVEVDTVQGVPVRSVPESYAVVRTAAGRYALTHDGPVGVGRRGYFVAEVTDRRNDVWNTFGVWCVTAFADGIPCFEFRMDSFTYDISRCSDAVSCYPIQINSRNEAIRLAQLEGAPDSFYPTMAERGLIRTAEGQVRRIRIEAEDDCGNVSTLEFAVRGRAGEFRAEADTTAVTLRPDRASVLRVGREAEVRIPEGTIYEPIFVRPGLGEAPQADSGVVVLSPAFRFFDPATPLFRAVEITLRGSVPRPLQLRAQLAVRTRRGSLACVGGAYADGAVTASVRTAGDLAIVADTLPPAIRPLFAEGADLTRAEGVRFRASDNFSGIASWTLHIDGEWVPCDRFPMKGTLVHFFDAPAQRRTHAVRLAVTDGCGNTTHFEGTFYR
;
A
#
# COMPACT_ATOMS: atom_id res chain seq x y z
N MET A 1 -16.38 69.37 -17.09
CA MET A 1 -16.98 68.20 -16.46
C MET A 1 -16.16 66.96 -16.79
N GLN A 2 -15.16 66.67 -15.98
CA GLN A 2 -14.32 65.48 -16.12
C GLN A 2 -14.93 64.34 -15.30
N ARG A 3 -15.27 63.24 -15.99
CA ARG A 3 -15.73 62.00 -15.34
C ARG A 3 -14.50 61.13 -15.02
N PHE A 4 -14.20 60.95 -13.75
CA PHE A 4 -13.23 59.97 -13.25
C PHE A 4 -13.88 58.60 -13.27
N LEU A 5 -13.31 57.67 -14.00
CA LEU A 5 -13.67 56.26 -14.02
C LEU A 5 -12.79 55.55 -12.97
N ILE A 6 -13.39 55.14 -11.85
CA ILE A 6 -12.72 54.34 -10.83
C ILE A 6 -12.84 52.88 -11.25
N LEU A 7 -11.68 52.28 -11.63
CA LEU A 7 -11.54 50.86 -11.96
C LEU A 7 -11.33 50.09 -10.63
N PHE A 8 -12.36 49.39 -10.18
CA PHE A 8 -12.23 48.42 -9.07
C PHE A 8 -11.55 47.16 -9.59
N LEU A 9 -10.28 46.96 -9.24
CA LEU A 9 -9.62 45.66 -9.38
C LEU A 9 -10.12 44.72 -8.28
N LEU A 10 -11.02 43.82 -8.61
CA LEU A 10 -11.33 42.66 -7.78
C LEU A 10 -10.16 41.66 -7.88
N THR A 11 -9.25 41.70 -6.93
CA THR A 11 -8.32 40.60 -6.69
C THR A 11 -9.10 39.48 -6.00
N THR A 12 -9.56 38.50 -6.75
CA THR A 12 -9.97 37.22 -6.21
C THR A 12 -8.73 36.51 -5.69
N ALA A 13 -8.48 36.63 -4.37
CA ALA A 13 -7.55 35.76 -3.69
C ALA A 13 -8.14 34.34 -3.75
N CYS A 14 -7.57 33.48 -4.57
CA CYS A 14 -7.73 32.04 -4.41
C CYS A 14 -7.13 31.66 -3.05
N LEU A 15 -7.97 31.60 -2.04
CA LEU A 15 -7.67 30.89 -0.80
C LEU A 15 -7.59 29.40 -1.16
N GLY A 16 -6.44 28.96 -1.63
CA GLY A 16 -6.08 27.56 -1.57
C GLY A 16 -6.22 27.14 -0.10
N ALA A 17 -6.95 26.09 0.16
CA ALA A 17 -7.07 25.51 1.49
C ALA A 17 -5.65 25.11 1.94
N GLN A 18 -4.97 26.03 2.64
CA GLN A 18 -3.75 25.71 3.37
C GLN A 18 -4.18 24.72 4.44
N GLY A 19 -3.63 23.49 4.39
CA GLY A 19 -3.85 22.51 5.44
C GLY A 19 -3.52 23.13 6.79
N GLN A 20 -4.20 22.69 7.84
CA GLN A 20 -3.92 23.11 9.21
C GLN A 20 -2.44 22.90 9.49
N GLN A 21 -1.72 23.96 9.86
CA GLN A 21 -0.34 23.85 10.34
C GLN A 21 -0.37 23.25 11.74
N LEU A 22 0.29 22.11 11.93
CA LEU A 22 0.35 21.45 13.23
C LEU A 22 1.40 22.11 14.13
N ASP A 23 1.08 22.31 15.42
CA ASP A 23 2.09 22.68 16.42
C ASP A 23 2.72 21.41 17.00
N PRO A 24 4.01 21.12 16.74
CA PRO A 24 4.66 19.92 17.27
C PRO A 24 4.67 19.88 18.81
N ASN A 25 4.52 21.01 19.50
CA ASN A 25 4.49 21.07 20.97
C ASN A 25 3.17 20.54 21.56
N ASP A 26 2.12 20.42 20.75
CA ASP A 26 0.87 19.79 21.16
C ASP A 26 1.03 18.28 21.42
N TYR A 27 2.08 17.66 20.92
CA TYR A 27 2.23 16.21 20.91
C TYR A 27 3.41 15.74 21.75
N ILE A 28 3.23 14.61 22.43
CA ILE A 28 4.34 13.85 23.00
C ILE A 28 4.61 12.58 22.19
N TYR A 29 5.79 12.03 22.37
CA TYR A 29 6.16 10.76 21.73
C TYR A 29 5.23 9.62 22.20
N PRO A 30 4.67 8.81 21.26
CA PRO A 30 3.54 7.92 21.55
C PRO A 30 3.91 6.64 22.32
N LEU A 31 5.19 6.35 22.54
CA LEU A 31 5.67 5.16 23.22
C LEU A 31 6.53 5.50 24.44
N ARG A 32 6.37 4.71 25.51
CA ARG A 32 7.24 4.72 26.69
C ARG A 32 8.10 3.46 26.74
N GLU A 33 9.11 3.46 27.61
CA GLU A 33 9.94 2.29 27.94
C GLU A 33 10.73 1.73 26.74
N LEU A 34 11.13 2.59 25.81
CA LEU A 34 12.03 2.23 24.72
C LEU A 34 13.50 2.42 25.11
N LYS A 35 14.35 1.49 24.71
CA LYS A 35 15.81 1.62 24.79
C LYS A 35 16.31 2.73 23.86
N GLN A 36 15.76 2.77 22.64
CA GLN A 36 16.08 3.76 21.63
C GLN A 36 14.83 4.10 20.79
N ARG A 37 14.75 5.33 20.27
CA ARG A 37 13.68 5.77 19.36
C ARG A 37 14.09 5.48 17.93
N LEU A 38 13.88 4.26 17.48
CA LEU A 38 14.22 3.78 16.14
C LEU A 38 12.96 3.54 15.31
N TYR A 39 13.14 3.57 14.00
CA TYR A 39 12.04 3.46 13.03
C TYR A 39 12.30 2.32 12.05
N SER A 40 11.25 1.78 11.43
CA SER A 40 11.35 0.73 10.41
C SER A 40 10.74 1.12 9.08
N ALA A 41 9.90 2.17 9.04
CA ALA A 41 9.36 2.75 7.82
C ALA A 41 8.99 4.22 8.03
N ASN A 42 9.03 5.02 6.97
CA ASN A 42 8.65 6.44 6.99
C ASN A 42 7.29 6.68 6.33
N PHE A 43 6.77 7.90 6.51
CA PHE A 43 5.55 8.37 5.87
C PHE A 43 5.75 8.49 4.35
N GLY A 44 4.74 8.06 3.59
CA GLY A 44 4.74 8.19 2.14
C GLY A 44 5.60 7.17 1.38
N GLU A 45 6.29 6.24 2.07
CA GLU A 45 7.02 5.15 1.44
C GLU A 45 6.14 4.42 0.42
N ILE A 46 6.65 4.21 -0.79
CA ILE A 46 5.92 3.54 -1.88
C ILE A 46 5.81 2.05 -1.59
N ARG A 47 4.59 1.59 -1.40
CA ARG A 47 4.24 0.17 -1.25
C ARG A 47 3.38 -0.29 -2.42
N PRO A 48 3.24 -1.60 -2.67
CA PRO A 48 2.39 -2.09 -3.75
C PRO A 48 0.96 -1.56 -3.63
N GLY A 49 0.59 -0.65 -4.55
CA GLY A 49 -0.74 -0.06 -4.67
C GLY A 49 -1.15 0.93 -3.57
N HIS A 50 -0.23 1.45 -2.75
CA HIS A 50 -0.52 2.53 -1.79
C HIS A 50 0.76 3.18 -1.25
N PHE A 51 0.61 4.39 -0.67
CA PHE A 51 1.64 5.00 0.16
C PHE A 51 1.48 4.56 1.61
N HIS A 52 2.59 4.47 2.34
CA HIS A 52 2.58 4.23 3.78
C HIS A 52 1.98 5.44 4.50
N ALA A 53 0.93 5.22 5.29
CA ALA A 53 0.09 6.28 5.85
C ALA A 53 0.63 6.91 7.13
N GLY A 54 1.74 6.41 7.68
CA GLY A 54 2.30 6.88 8.94
C GLY A 54 3.79 6.61 9.05
N VAL A 55 4.27 6.49 10.28
CA VAL A 55 5.61 6.04 10.60
C VAL A 55 5.54 4.76 11.44
N ASP A 56 6.45 3.81 11.18
CA ASP A 56 6.55 2.58 11.94
C ASP A 56 7.67 2.71 12.98
N ILE A 57 7.30 2.77 14.26
CA ILE A 57 8.20 2.96 15.40
C ILE A 57 8.59 1.60 15.96
N LYS A 58 9.88 1.28 16.00
CA LYS A 58 10.38 0.03 16.57
C LYS A 58 10.12 -0.03 18.08
N THR A 59 9.80 -1.23 18.56
CA THR A 59 9.50 -1.51 19.98
C THR A 59 10.53 -2.45 20.61
N ASP A 60 11.82 -2.26 20.28
CA ASP A 60 12.94 -3.10 20.75
C ASP A 60 12.78 -4.59 20.38
N ALA A 61 12.04 -4.91 19.31
CA ALA A 61 11.60 -6.26 18.92
C ALA A 61 10.71 -6.97 19.97
N GLU A 62 10.08 -6.21 20.86
CA GLU A 62 9.21 -6.68 21.93
C GLU A 62 7.77 -6.20 21.74
N GLU A 63 6.81 -7.02 22.14
CA GLU A 63 5.41 -6.62 22.27
C GLU A 63 5.13 -6.12 23.69
N GLY A 64 4.13 -5.27 23.88
CA GLY A 64 3.64 -4.87 25.20
C GLY A 64 4.20 -3.55 25.73
N LYS A 65 4.96 -2.78 24.93
CA LYS A 65 5.38 -1.43 25.34
C LYS A 65 4.17 -0.52 25.50
N PRO A 66 4.07 0.30 26.56
CA PRO A 66 2.97 1.21 26.77
C PRO A 66 2.84 2.22 25.64
N VAL A 67 1.66 2.26 24.98
CA VAL A 67 1.27 3.27 24.00
C VAL A 67 0.45 4.33 24.71
N VAL A 68 0.87 5.60 24.59
CA VAL A 68 0.26 6.70 25.32
C VAL A 68 -0.44 7.70 24.39
N ALA A 69 -1.47 8.36 24.92
CA ALA A 69 -2.15 9.44 24.21
C ALA A 69 -1.16 10.57 23.90
N ALA A 70 -0.98 10.88 22.61
CA ALA A 70 -0.03 11.89 22.16
C ALA A 70 -0.43 13.32 22.59
N ALA A 71 -1.72 13.57 22.81
CA ALA A 71 -2.29 14.81 23.30
C ALA A 71 -3.63 14.56 24.01
N ASP A 72 -4.21 15.59 24.62
CA ASP A 72 -5.56 15.56 25.21
C ASP A 72 -6.64 15.30 24.16
N GLY A 73 -7.58 14.42 24.46
CA GLY A 73 -8.68 14.08 23.57
C GLY A 73 -9.59 12.99 24.11
N TYR A 74 -10.07 12.12 23.22
CA TYR A 74 -10.85 10.93 23.59
C TYR A 74 -10.65 9.80 22.58
N VAL A 75 -10.90 8.56 23.01
CA VAL A 75 -10.91 7.41 22.10
C VAL A 75 -12.17 7.49 21.26
N SER A 76 -12.02 7.81 19.98
CA SER A 76 -13.14 7.95 19.03
C SER A 76 -13.49 6.69 18.27
N ARG A 77 -12.50 5.77 18.12
CA ARG A 77 -12.73 4.49 17.42
C ARG A 77 -11.78 3.42 17.94
N VAL A 78 -12.27 2.21 18.01
CA VAL A 78 -11.49 0.99 18.25
C VAL A 78 -11.81 -0.03 17.17
N ALA A 79 -10.78 -0.56 16.51
CA ALA A 79 -10.93 -1.56 15.48
C ALA A 79 -10.08 -2.79 15.77
N LEU A 80 -10.61 -3.97 15.47
CA LEU A 80 -9.91 -5.24 15.49
C LEU A 80 -10.27 -6.02 14.24
N GLN A 81 -9.28 -6.33 13.43
CA GLN A 81 -9.42 -7.05 12.17
C GLN A 81 -8.22 -7.97 11.94
N ALA A 82 -8.37 -9.00 11.10
CA ALA A 82 -7.30 -9.96 10.85
C ALA A 82 -6.11 -9.36 10.08
N GLY A 83 -6.37 -8.46 9.12
CA GLY A 83 -5.35 -7.80 8.30
C GLY A 83 -5.24 -6.30 8.58
N GLY A 84 -4.56 -5.56 7.71
CA GLY A 84 -4.36 -4.12 7.84
C GLY A 84 -3.72 -3.76 9.19
N TYR A 85 -4.29 -2.80 9.91
CA TYR A 85 -3.79 -2.37 11.23
C TYR A 85 -3.96 -3.41 12.35
N GLY A 86 -4.67 -4.52 12.11
CA GLY A 86 -4.95 -5.48 13.18
C GLY A 86 -5.81 -4.89 14.28
N ARG A 87 -5.27 -4.78 15.49
CA ARG A 87 -5.83 -4.02 16.60
C ARG A 87 -5.38 -2.57 16.48
N ALA A 88 -6.34 -1.64 16.40
CA ALA A 88 -6.07 -0.23 16.29
C ALA A 88 -6.96 0.61 17.20
N VAL A 89 -6.40 1.68 17.76
CA VAL A 89 -7.11 2.70 18.51
C VAL A 89 -6.92 4.06 17.84
N TYR A 90 -8.01 4.83 17.76
CA TYR A 90 -8.05 6.16 17.19
C TYR A 90 -8.39 7.15 18.29
N LEU A 91 -7.59 8.19 18.43
CA LEU A 91 -7.87 9.29 19.35
C LEU A 91 -8.19 10.55 18.56
N THR A 92 -9.37 11.10 18.76
CA THR A 92 -9.68 12.45 18.30
C THR A 92 -9.20 13.44 19.35
N LEU A 93 -8.27 14.30 18.95
CA LEU A 93 -7.58 15.24 19.82
C LEU A 93 -8.28 16.61 19.83
N ARG A 94 -8.02 17.42 20.87
CA ARG A 94 -8.63 18.75 21.02
C ARG A 94 -8.14 19.77 19.99
N ASN A 95 -6.96 19.54 19.42
CA ASN A 95 -6.37 20.41 18.39
C ASN A 95 -6.88 20.15 16.96
N GLY A 96 -7.98 19.39 16.81
CA GLY A 96 -8.60 19.10 15.50
C GLY A 96 -7.97 17.97 14.73
N THR A 97 -7.01 17.25 15.31
CA THR A 97 -6.39 16.09 14.66
C THR A 97 -6.89 14.76 15.23
N THR A 98 -6.69 13.69 14.49
CA THR A 98 -6.90 12.30 14.91
C THR A 98 -5.59 11.55 14.80
N VAL A 99 -5.14 10.91 15.86
CA VAL A 99 -4.01 10.00 15.83
C VAL A 99 -4.48 8.55 15.76
N VAL A 100 -3.73 7.72 15.04
CA VAL A 100 -4.00 6.27 14.91
C VAL A 100 -2.81 5.49 15.40
N TYR A 101 -3.08 4.53 16.26
CA TYR A 101 -2.11 3.55 16.75
C TYR A 101 -2.50 2.17 16.23
N GLY A 102 -1.66 1.58 15.39
CA GLY A 102 -1.88 0.28 14.75
C GLY A 102 -1.00 -0.82 15.30
N HIS A 103 -1.28 -2.06 14.89
CA HIS A 103 -0.56 -3.29 15.20
C HIS A 103 -0.46 -3.61 16.70
N LEU A 104 -1.46 -3.16 17.49
CA LEU A 104 -1.47 -3.30 18.93
C LEU A 104 -1.59 -4.77 19.38
N ARG A 105 -1.04 -5.10 20.55
CA ARG A 105 -1.22 -6.37 21.25
C ARG A 105 -2.56 -6.41 21.98
N ARG A 106 -2.86 -5.35 22.73
CA ARG A 106 -4.09 -5.18 23.49
C ARG A 106 -4.39 -3.71 23.73
N PHE A 107 -5.63 -3.41 24.02
CA PHE A 107 -6.07 -2.09 24.46
C PHE A 107 -5.88 -1.91 25.98
N ARG A 108 -6.10 -0.70 26.49
CA ARG A 108 -6.27 -0.43 27.91
C ARG A 108 -7.39 -1.29 28.50
N ASP A 109 -7.30 -1.71 29.75
CA ASP A 109 -8.12 -2.76 30.33
C ASP A 109 -9.65 -2.51 30.25
N ASP A 110 -10.09 -1.26 30.40
CA ASP A 110 -11.51 -0.90 30.29
C ASP A 110 -12.02 -1.06 28.85
N ILE A 111 -11.23 -0.59 27.88
CA ILE A 111 -11.50 -0.75 26.44
C ILE A 111 -11.45 -2.23 26.05
N GLU A 112 -10.45 -2.97 26.52
CA GLU A 112 -10.29 -4.40 26.22
C GLU A 112 -11.51 -5.20 26.73
N ARG A 113 -12.01 -4.90 27.95
CA ARG A 113 -13.22 -5.55 28.49
C ARG A 113 -14.46 -5.24 27.63
N HIS A 114 -14.61 -4.00 27.16
CA HIS A 114 -15.72 -3.62 26.29
C HIS A 114 -15.64 -4.32 24.93
N VAL A 115 -14.47 -4.30 24.28
CA VAL A 115 -14.22 -4.97 22.99
C VAL A 115 -14.52 -6.47 23.11
N ARG A 116 -14.08 -7.11 24.20
CA ARG A 116 -14.35 -8.52 24.47
C ARG A 116 -15.84 -8.81 24.56
N ARG A 117 -16.60 -8.04 25.34
CA ARG A 117 -18.06 -8.18 25.46
C ARG A 117 -18.73 -8.07 24.09
N GLU A 118 -18.38 -7.05 23.29
CA GLU A 118 -18.93 -6.86 21.95
C GLU A 118 -18.63 -8.04 21.02
N ARG A 119 -17.44 -8.65 21.13
CA ARG A 119 -17.08 -9.83 20.35
C ARG A 119 -17.92 -11.05 20.71
N TYR A 120 -18.15 -11.30 21.99
CA TYR A 120 -19.00 -12.39 22.46
C TYR A 120 -20.47 -12.18 22.08
N GLU A 121 -21.02 -10.99 22.30
CA GLU A 121 -22.40 -10.65 21.96
C GLU A 121 -22.68 -10.80 20.45
N ARG A 122 -21.74 -10.36 19.63
CA ARG A 122 -21.84 -10.43 18.15
C ARG A 122 -21.38 -11.77 17.57
N ARG A 123 -20.78 -12.63 18.36
CA ARG A 123 -20.06 -13.83 17.91
C ARG A 123 -19.12 -13.53 16.73
N SER A 124 -18.30 -12.50 16.89
CA SER A 124 -17.42 -11.98 15.83
C SER A 124 -15.97 -11.92 16.28
N ASN A 125 -15.07 -12.43 15.43
CA ASN A 125 -13.63 -12.33 15.66
C ASN A 125 -13.09 -10.89 15.50
N GLY A 126 -13.80 -10.02 14.79
CA GLY A 126 -13.45 -8.62 14.59
C GLY A 126 -14.54 -7.66 15.08
N VAL A 127 -14.16 -6.43 15.37
CA VAL A 127 -15.07 -5.33 15.71
C VAL A 127 -14.58 -4.02 15.11
N ASN A 128 -15.53 -3.08 14.92
CA ASN A 128 -15.27 -1.71 14.53
C ASN A 128 -16.27 -0.82 15.28
N LEU A 129 -15.80 -0.21 16.37
CA LEU A 129 -16.62 0.48 17.35
C LEU A 129 -16.28 1.97 17.35
N TRP A 130 -17.31 2.83 17.34
CA TRP A 130 -17.19 4.29 17.35
C TRP A 130 -17.75 4.87 18.63
N PHE A 131 -17.12 5.91 19.15
CA PHE A 131 -17.43 6.52 20.44
C PHE A 131 -17.49 8.04 20.35
N GLY A 132 -18.35 8.64 21.15
CA GLY A 132 -18.43 10.08 21.32
C GLY A 132 -17.44 10.63 22.38
N PRO A 133 -17.25 11.96 22.45
CA PRO A 133 -16.25 12.61 23.31
C PRO A 133 -16.34 12.29 24.80
N GLY A 134 -17.53 11.97 25.31
CA GLY A 134 -17.76 11.67 26.74
C GLY A 134 -17.48 10.23 27.15
N THR A 135 -17.24 9.30 26.22
CA THR A 135 -17.16 7.86 26.55
C THR A 135 -15.82 7.49 27.18
N TRP A 136 -14.72 7.83 26.53
CA TRP A 136 -13.36 7.56 27.00
C TRP A 136 -12.45 8.77 26.79
N PRO A 137 -12.55 9.79 27.65
CA PRO A 137 -11.62 10.92 27.61
C PRO A 137 -10.22 10.44 28.00
N VAL A 138 -9.21 11.05 27.40
CA VAL A 138 -7.81 10.80 27.70
C VAL A 138 -7.05 12.10 27.88
N LYS A 139 -6.08 12.08 28.78
CA LYS A 139 -5.09 13.13 28.94
C LYS A 139 -3.81 12.74 28.23
N GLN A 140 -3.07 13.74 27.79
CA GLN A 140 -1.73 13.52 27.24
C GLN A 140 -0.90 12.65 28.18
N GLY A 141 -0.34 11.58 27.68
CA GLY A 141 0.46 10.62 28.43
C GLY A 141 -0.30 9.47 29.10
N ASP A 142 -1.65 9.46 29.06
CA ASP A 142 -2.43 8.31 29.52
C ASP A 142 -2.14 7.10 28.64
N VAL A 143 -1.96 5.93 29.28
CA VAL A 143 -1.83 4.66 28.53
C VAL A 143 -3.17 4.33 27.89
N VAL A 144 -3.18 4.14 26.57
CA VAL A 144 -4.38 3.80 25.80
C VAL A 144 -4.34 2.37 25.25
N ALA A 145 -3.14 1.82 25.06
CA ALA A 145 -2.93 0.48 24.52
C ALA A 145 -1.49 -0.01 24.81
N TYR A 146 -1.18 -1.18 24.27
CA TYR A 146 0.16 -1.77 24.32
C TYR A 146 0.58 -2.22 22.93
N SER A 147 1.84 -1.93 22.54
CA SER A 147 2.39 -2.27 21.24
C SER A 147 2.38 -3.78 20.97
N GLY A 148 2.33 -4.17 19.72
CA GLY A 148 2.22 -5.57 19.33
C GLY A 148 2.69 -5.84 17.91
N ASP A 149 2.06 -6.86 17.30
CA ASP A 149 2.38 -7.37 15.96
C ASP A 149 1.12 -7.96 15.32
N SER A 150 -0.04 -7.33 15.55
CA SER A 150 -1.32 -7.77 14.98
C SER A 150 -1.54 -7.23 13.56
N GLY A 151 -2.45 -7.86 12.82
CA GLY A 151 -2.76 -7.44 11.45
C GLY A 151 -1.69 -7.82 10.43
N SER A 152 -1.45 -6.94 9.47
CA SER A 152 -0.47 -7.16 8.38
C SER A 152 0.95 -6.70 8.79
N SER A 153 1.35 -6.97 10.01
CA SER A 153 2.66 -6.61 10.57
C SER A 153 3.68 -7.73 10.38
N GLY A 154 4.90 -7.37 9.99
CA GLY A 154 6.02 -8.30 9.81
C GLY A 154 6.90 -8.50 11.05
N GLY A 155 6.58 -7.87 12.18
CA GLY A 155 7.30 -7.94 13.45
C GLY A 155 6.88 -6.83 14.41
N PRO A 156 7.25 -6.90 15.72
CA PRO A 156 6.80 -5.94 16.72
C PRO A 156 7.19 -4.51 16.40
N HIS A 157 6.19 -3.63 16.22
CA HIS A 157 6.35 -2.18 16.05
C HIS A 157 5.03 -1.47 16.37
N LEU A 158 5.06 -0.15 16.46
CA LEU A 158 3.87 0.70 16.51
C LEU A 158 3.76 1.46 15.20
N HIS A 159 2.67 1.22 14.46
CA HIS A 159 2.26 2.09 13.36
C HIS A 159 1.57 3.33 13.94
N TYR A 160 2.06 4.52 13.57
CA TYR A 160 1.59 5.80 14.10
C TYR A 160 1.25 6.77 12.98
N GLU A 161 0.00 7.29 12.99
CA GLU A 161 -0.48 8.28 12.03
C GLU A 161 -1.02 9.52 12.72
N ILE A 162 -0.94 10.65 12.03
CA ILE A 162 -1.62 11.90 12.37
C ILE A 162 -2.46 12.31 11.18
N ARG A 163 -3.74 12.59 11.45
CA ARG A 163 -4.72 12.99 10.44
C ARG A 163 -5.44 14.27 10.86
N ASP A 164 -5.81 15.07 9.90
CA ASP A 164 -6.89 16.02 10.09
C ASP A 164 -8.20 15.28 10.39
N THR A 165 -8.94 15.70 11.41
CA THR A 165 -10.15 14.95 11.84
C THR A 165 -11.29 15.06 10.82
N GLU A 166 -11.45 16.20 10.15
CA GLU A 166 -12.55 16.45 9.23
C GLU A 166 -12.26 15.88 7.83
N THR A 167 -11.11 16.22 7.28
CA THR A 167 -10.72 15.87 5.90
C THR A 167 -10.07 14.49 5.78
N GLN A 168 -9.65 13.90 6.91
CA GLN A 168 -8.86 12.66 6.97
C GLN A 168 -7.53 12.75 6.20
N ARG A 169 -7.02 13.96 5.97
CA ARG A 169 -5.70 14.20 5.41
C ARG A 169 -4.63 13.71 6.38
N LEU A 170 -3.76 12.87 5.88
CA LEU A 170 -2.60 12.33 6.58
C LEU A 170 -1.44 13.31 6.49
N TYR A 171 -0.75 13.54 7.60
CA TYR A 171 0.43 14.40 7.69
C TYR A 171 1.70 13.59 7.89
N ASN A 172 2.81 14.09 7.37
CA ASN A 172 4.13 13.51 7.64
C ASN A 172 4.60 13.91 9.04
N PRO A 173 4.62 13.01 10.05
CA PRO A 173 4.94 13.39 11.42
C PRO A 173 6.38 13.89 11.61
N VAL A 174 7.30 13.52 10.68
CA VAL A 174 8.70 13.97 10.73
C VAL A 174 8.80 15.39 10.20
N ARG A 175 8.18 15.69 9.04
CA ARG A 175 8.19 17.04 8.46
C ARG A 175 7.46 18.05 9.32
N GLU A 176 6.40 17.63 10.02
CA GLU A 176 5.70 18.45 11.03
C GLU A 176 6.51 18.62 12.33
N GLY A 177 7.68 17.98 12.46
CA GLY A 177 8.55 18.09 13.64
C GLY A 177 8.04 17.39 14.91
N ILE A 178 6.96 16.60 14.79
CA ILE A 178 6.36 15.84 15.90
C ILE A 178 7.19 14.61 16.24
N ILE A 179 7.67 13.92 15.22
CA ILE A 179 8.63 12.81 15.32
C ILE A 179 9.98 13.30 14.82
N ARG A 180 11.03 13.08 15.59
CA ARG A 180 12.39 13.55 15.28
C ARG A 180 13.37 12.35 15.31
N PRO A 181 13.50 11.59 14.21
CA PRO A 181 14.50 10.54 14.12
C PRO A 181 15.91 11.14 14.07
N ARG A 182 16.90 10.37 14.54
CA ARG A 182 18.29 10.68 14.25
C ARG A 182 18.61 10.18 12.85
N ASP A 183 18.99 11.08 11.96
CA ASP A 183 19.38 10.76 10.60
C ASP A 183 20.48 11.70 10.10
N GLU A 184 21.62 11.10 9.74
CA GLU A 184 22.81 11.80 9.23
C GLU A 184 23.20 11.27 7.84
N TYR A 185 22.40 10.37 7.25
CA TYR A 185 22.71 9.71 5.99
C TYR A 185 21.87 10.28 4.85
N PRO A 186 22.51 10.97 3.88
CA PRO A 186 21.77 11.38 2.68
C PRO A 186 21.23 10.16 1.89
N PRO A 187 20.07 10.29 1.24
CA PRO A 187 19.51 9.27 0.38
C PRO A 187 20.50 8.73 -0.65
N ARG A 188 20.28 7.54 -1.14
CA ARG A 188 21.09 6.92 -2.18
C ARG A 188 20.37 7.01 -3.52
N ILE A 189 21.05 7.57 -4.52
CA ILE A 189 20.62 7.47 -5.92
C ILE A 189 21.29 6.22 -6.50
N VAL A 190 20.49 5.21 -6.82
CA VAL A 190 20.97 3.86 -7.14
C VAL A 190 21.14 3.68 -8.63
N ARG A 191 20.19 4.22 -9.43
CA ARG A 191 20.16 4.08 -10.88
C ARG A 191 19.37 5.23 -11.51
N LEU A 192 19.72 5.59 -12.71
CA LEU A 192 18.97 6.54 -13.53
C LEU A 192 18.44 5.82 -14.76
N HIS A 193 17.22 6.16 -15.17
CA HIS A 193 16.66 5.70 -16.45
C HIS A 193 16.18 6.90 -17.24
N TYR A 194 16.28 6.80 -18.56
CA TYR A 194 15.70 7.76 -19.50
C TYR A 194 14.62 7.09 -20.35
N VAL A 195 13.51 7.77 -20.56
CA VAL A 195 12.35 7.30 -21.34
C VAL A 195 11.96 8.39 -22.33
N GLU A 196 11.96 8.06 -23.61
CA GLU A 196 11.41 8.95 -24.63
C GLU A 196 9.89 8.81 -24.71
N VAL A 197 9.23 9.89 -25.10
CA VAL A 197 7.77 9.95 -25.22
C VAL A 197 7.40 10.50 -26.59
N ASP A 198 6.63 9.70 -27.33
CA ASP A 198 5.90 10.13 -28.52
C ASP A 198 4.40 10.16 -28.24
N THR A 199 3.63 10.74 -29.15
CA THR A 199 2.17 10.80 -29.05
C THR A 199 1.54 10.33 -30.35
N VAL A 200 0.87 9.18 -30.29
CA VAL A 200 0.16 8.59 -31.42
C VAL A 200 -1.35 8.69 -31.16
N GLN A 201 -2.07 9.38 -32.02
CA GLN A 201 -3.54 9.57 -31.92
C GLN A 201 -3.99 10.09 -30.53
N GLY A 202 -3.18 10.96 -29.91
CA GLY A 202 -3.45 11.50 -28.58
C GLY A 202 -3.14 10.54 -27.41
N VAL A 203 -2.48 9.40 -27.67
CA VAL A 203 -2.01 8.44 -26.68
C VAL A 203 -0.50 8.59 -26.50
N PRO A 204 0.01 8.82 -25.28
CA PRO A 204 1.44 8.85 -25.02
C PRO A 204 2.03 7.43 -25.12
N VAL A 205 2.98 7.27 -26.01
CA VAL A 205 3.75 6.02 -26.18
C VAL A 205 5.17 6.24 -25.74
N ARG A 206 5.72 5.28 -25.01
CA ARG A 206 7.04 5.38 -24.37
C ARG A 206 8.02 4.39 -24.98
N SER A 207 9.27 4.82 -25.12
CA SER A 207 10.38 3.92 -25.44
C SER A 207 10.63 2.92 -24.30
N VAL A 208 11.36 1.86 -24.59
CA VAL A 208 11.98 1.03 -23.55
C VAL A 208 12.94 1.92 -22.74
N PRO A 209 12.92 1.87 -21.39
CA PRO A 209 13.79 2.65 -20.55
C PRO A 209 15.28 2.35 -20.83
N GLU A 210 16.07 3.37 -21.08
CA GLU A 210 17.53 3.27 -21.13
C GLU A 210 18.10 3.49 -19.72
N SER A 211 18.89 2.53 -19.23
CA SER A 211 19.38 2.51 -17.85
C SER A 211 20.84 2.93 -17.75
N TYR A 212 21.15 3.79 -16.79
CA TYR A 212 22.49 4.30 -16.52
C TYR A 212 22.91 3.96 -15.10
N ALA A 213 24.09 3.36 -14.95
CA ALA A 213 24.66 3.06 -13.65
C ALA A 213 25.15 4.34 -12.97
N VAL A 214 24.89 4.42 -11.67
CA VAL A 214 25.23 5.54 -10.81
C VAL A 214 26.29 5.12 -9.80
N VAL A 215 27.31 5.92 -9.59
CA VAL A 215 28.36 5.72 -8.58
C VAL A 215 28.41 6.88 -7.60
N ARG A 216 28.61 6.55 -6.33
CA ARG A 216 28.84 7.53 -5.28
C ARG A 216 30.27 8.07 -5.37
N THR A 217 30.42 9.38 -5.50
CA THR A 217 31.74 10.07 -5.57
C THR A 217 32.14 10.65 -4.22
N ALA A 218 31.17 11.10 -3.41
CA ALA A 218 31.35 11.58 -2.05
C ALA A 218 30.06 11.39 -1.24
N ALA A 219 30.01 11.80 0.02
CA ALA A 219 28.77 11.80 0.80
C ALA A 219 27.74 12.71 0.12
N GLY A 220 26.54 12.13 -0.18
CA GLY A 220 25.47 12.86 -0.89
C GLY A 220 25.81 13.29 -2.32
N ARG A 221 26.89 12.81 -2.92
CA ARG A 221 27.29 13.17 -4.29
C ARG A 221 27.40 11.93 -5.16
N TYR A 222 26.80 12.01 -6.35
CA TYR A 222 26.72 10.92 -7.32
C TYR A 222 27.09 11.39 -8.72
N ALA A 223 27.59 10.47 -9.54
CA ALA A 223 27.86 10.66 -10.95
C ALA A 223 27.40 9.44 -11.75
N LEU A 224 27.17 9.61 -13.04
CA LEU A 224 27.00 8.49 -13.97
C LEU A 224 28.35 7.84 -14.25
N THR A 225 28.37 6.54 -14.45
CA THR A 225 29.55 5.82 -14.98
C THR A 225 29.69 5.96 -16.49
N HIS A 226 28.69 6.56 -17.14
CA HIS A 226 28.64 6.82 -18.57
C HIS A 226 29.60 7.96 -18.96
N ASP A 227 30.44 7.74 -19.96
CA ASP A 227 31.33 8.76 -20.45
C ASP A 227 30.61 9.75 -21.38
N GLY A 228 30.79 11.03 -21.10
CA GLY A 228 30.20 12.14 -21.87
C GLY A 228 28.71 12.37 -21.62
N PRO A 229 28.06 13.20 -22.44
CA PRO A 229 26.64 13.49 -22.30
C PRO A 229 25.75 12.30 -22.61
N VAL A 230 24.70 12.11 -21.81
CA VAL A 230 23.63 11.12 -22.07
C VAL A 230 22.88 11.53 -23.34
N GLY A 231 22.76 10.62 -24.30
CA GLY A 231 21.97 10.84 -25.49
C GLY A 231 20.48 10.84 -25.15
N VAL A 232 19.76 11.91 -25.48
CA VAL A 232 18.32 12.02 -25.22
C VAL A 232 17.57 12.35 -26.51
N GLY A 233 16.34 11.87 -26.65
CA GLY A 233 15.49 12.24 -27.75
C GLY A 233 14.89 13.64 -27.58
N ARG A 234 14.05 14.04 -28.54
CA ARG A 234 13.44 15.36 -28.56
C ARG A 234 12.56 15.66 -27.35
N ARG A 235 11.93 14.63 -26.76
CA ARG A 235 11.00 14.72 -25.63
C ARG A 235 11.07 13.47 -24.78
N GLY A 236 11.31 13.62 -23.50
CA GLY A 236 11.39 12.48 -22.60
C GLY A 236 11.45 12.89 -21.14
N TYR A 237 11.61 11.93 -20.25
CA TYR A 237 11.75 12.16 -18.82
C TYR A 237 12.73 11.17 -18.21
N PHE A 238 13.23 11.52 -17.02
CA PHE A 238 14.06 10.60 -16.22
C PHE A 238 13.24 9.88 -15.17
N VAL A 239 13.76 8.73 -14.75
CA VAL A 239 13.31 7.98 -13.58
C VAL A 239 14.51 7.77 -12.68
N ALA A 240 14.41 8.17 -11.42
CA ALA A 240 15.45 7.94 -10.42
C ALA A 240 15.07 6.76 -9.52
N GLU A 241 15.89 5.70 -9.51
CA GLU A 241 15.81 4.71 -8.46
C GLU A 241 16.54 5.25 -7.23
N VAL A 242 15.80 5.42 -6.15
CA VAL A 242 16.28 6.01 -4.90
C VAL A 242 15.93 5.13 -3.71
N THR A 243 16.69 5.24 -2.65
CA THR A 243 16.43 4.59 -1.36
C THR A 243 17.14 5.38 -0.26
N ASP A 244 16.61 5.31 0.95
CA ASP A 244 17.19 5.98 2.07
C ASP A 244 17.54 5.00 3.20
N ARG A 245 18.36 5.44 4.17
CA ARG A 245 18.77 4.72 5.37
C ARG A 245 18.91 5.69 6.53
N ARG A 246 18.61 5.21 7.72
CA ARG A 246 18.76 5.98 8.97
C ARG A 246 19.80 5.37 9.88
N ASN A 247 20.29 6.18 10.82
CA ASN A 247 21.23 5.74 11.85
C ASN A 247 20.65 4.57 12.66
N ASP A 248 21.52 3.65 13.04
CA ASP A 248 21.27 2.55 13.97
C ASP A 248 20.19 1.53 13.53
N VAL A 249 19.74 1.56 12.26
CA VAL A 249 18.79 0.60 11.69
C VAL A 249 19.29 0.04 10.36
N TRP A 250 18.88 -1.20 10.07
CA TRP A 250 19.20 -1.86 8.80
C TRP A 250 18.11 -1.68 7.73
N ASN A 251 16.96 -1.11 8.11
CA ASN A 251 15.84 -0.87 7.23
C ASN A 251 16.21 0.12 6.12
N THR A 252 15.50 -0.01 5.00
CA THR A 252 15.49 0.98 3.93
C THR A 252 14.21 1.80 4.04
N PHE A 253 14.29 3.07 3.64
CA PHE A 253 13.21 4.05 3.69
C PHE A 253 12.95 4.64 2.32
N GLY A 254 11.77 5.18 2.10
CA GLY A 254 11.46 6.04 0.96
C GLY A 254 12.06 7.44 1.11
N VAL A 255 12.09 8.19 0.02
CA VAL A 255 12.49 9.60 0.03
C VAL A 255 11.27 10.51 0.20
N TRP A 256 11.49 11.67 0.81
CA TRP A 256 10.44 12.68 0.95
C TRP A 256 10.23 13.49 -0.32
N CYS A 257 11.34 13.89 -0.99
CA CYS A 257 11.31 14.78 -2.14
C CYS A 257 12.32 14.35 -3.20
N VAL A 258 11.95 14.52 -4.48
CA VAL A 258 12.89 14.42 -5.60
C VAL A 258 12.65 15.59 -6.54
N THR A 259 13.71 16.42 -6.75
CA THR A 259 13.67 17.59 -7.61
C THR A 259 14.59 17.40 -8.81
N ALA A 260 14.09 17.71 -9.99
CA ALA A 260 14.90 17.76 -11.22
C ALA A 260 15.08 19.22 -11.67
N PHE A 261 16.31 19.54 -12.07
CA PHE A 261 16.70 20.83 -12.62
C PHE A 261 17.24 20.64 -14.04
N ALA A 262 16.89 21.56 -14.91
CA ALA A 262 17.45 21.66 -16.25
C ALA A 262 18.09 23.04 -16.40
N ASP A 263 19.42 23.08 -16.67
CA ASP A 263 20.22 24.29 -16.77
C ASP A 263 20.12 25.20 -15.54
N GLY A 264 20.03 24.60 -14.35
CA GLY A 264 19.94 25.29 -13.07
C GLY A 264 18.51 25.70 -12.66
N ILE A 265 17.52 25.54 -13.54
CA ILE A 265 16.12 25.90 -13.28
C ILE A 265 15.36 24.65 -12.83
N PRO A 266 14.64 24.66 -11.69
CA PRO A 266 13.80 23.54 -11.29
C PRO A 266 12.68 23.34 -12.32
N CYS A 267 12.56 22.13 -12.84
CA CYS A 267 11.58 21.79 -13.86
C CYS A 267 10.56 20.73 -13.39
N PHE A 268 10.87 20.03 -12.32
CA PHE A 268 9.97 19.04 -11.73
C PHE A 268 10.32 18.85 -10.25
N GLU A 269 9.30 18.70 -9.43
CA GLU A 269 9.44 18.34 -8.01
C GLU A 269 8.31 17.38 -7.63
N PHE A 270 8.68 16.22 -7.08
CA PHE A 270 7.79 15.34 -6.33
C PHE A 270 8.03 15.56 -4.85
N ARG A 271 6.95 15.72 -4.06
CA ARG A 271 7.06 15.91 -2.62
C ARG A 271 5.91 15.25 -1.85
N MET A 272 6.27 14.53 -0.78
CA MET A 272 5.34 13.77 0.06
C MET A 272 5.11 14.45 1.42
N ASP A 273 4.35 15.55 1.43
CA ASP A 273 4.00 16.28 2.66
C ASP A 273 2.76 15.68 3.32
N SER A 274 1.76 15.38 2.53
CA SER A 274 0.46 14.88 2.99
C SER A 274 -0.33 14.25 1.86
N PHE A 275 -1.28 13.38 2.17
CA PHE A 275 -2.24 12.84 1.21
C PHE A 275 -3.52 12.37 1.92
N THR A 276 -4.55 12.03 1.15
CA THR A 276 -5.78 11.39 1.62
C THR A 276 -5.86 9.95 1.12
N TYR A 277 -6.62 9.09 1.78
CA TYR A 277 -6.66 7.65 1.41
C TYR A 277 -7.18 7.38 0.01
N ASP A 278 -8.07 8.23 -0.51
CA ASP A 278 -8.62 8.11 -1.87
C ASP A 278 -7.54 8.23 -2.95
N ILE A 279 -6.47 9.04 -2.70
CA ILE A 279 -5.34 9.18 -3.62
C ILE A 279 -4.12 8.33 -3.24
N SER A 280 -4.18 7.54 -2.17
CA SER A 280 -3.06 6.70 -1.74
C SER A 280 -2.56 5.74 -2.83
N ARG A 281 -3.46 5.27 -3.71
CA ARG A 281 -3.11 4.42 -4.85
C ARG A 281 -2.32 5.11 -5.95
N CYS A 282 -2.21 6.43 -5.92
CA CYS A 282 -1.35 7.17 -6.84
C CYS A 282 0.14 6.88 -6.65
N SER A 283 0.52 6.07 -5.65
CA SER A 283 1.84 5.46 -5.55
C SER A 283 2.29 4.81 -6.87
N ASP A 284 1.37 4.15 -7.57
CA ASP A 284 1.64 3.50 -8.86
C ASP A 284 1.77 4.50 -10.03
N ALA A 285 1.31 5.76 -9.86
CA ALA A 285 1.46 6.84 -10.83
C ALA A 285 2.72 7.68 -10.57
N VAL A 286 3.06 7.91 -9.30
CA VAL A 286 4.28 8.61 -8.87
C VAL A 286 5.51 7.77 -9.20
N SER A 287 5.45 6.48 -8.94
CA SER A 287 6.49 5.56 -9.39
C SER A 287 6.41 5.31 -10.91
N CYS A 288 7.54 4.98 -11.50
CA CYS A 288 7.54 4.36 -12.82
C CYS A 288 7.17 2.89 -12.65
N TYR A 289 5.88 2.59 -12.68
CA TYR A 289 5.33 1.28 -12.33
C TYR A 289 6.04 0.11 -13.02
N PRO A 290 6.34 0.13 -14.36
CA PRO A 290 7.08 -0.95 -15.02
C PRO A 290 8.49 -1.20 -14.44
N ILE A 291 9.15 -0.17 -13.90
CA ILE A 291 10.45 -0.29 -13.23
C ILE A 291 10.25 -0.69 -11.76
N GLN A 292 9.34 0.01 -11.07
CA GLN A 292 9.04 -0.18 -9.64
C GLN A 292 8.77 -1.64 -9.30
N ILE A 293 7.97 -2.31 -10.10
CA ILE A 293 7.59 -3.69 -9.88
C ILE A 293 8.75 -4.69 -10.00
N ASN A 294 9.90 -4.29 -10.56
CA ASN A 294 11.13 -5.08 -10.68
C ASN A 294 12.25 -4.57 -9.78
N SER A 295 12.08 -3.41 -9.15
CA SER A 295 13.06 -2.79 -8.26
C SER A 295 12.70 -3.02 -6.79
N ARG A 296 13.72 -3.08 -5.93
CA ARG A 296 13.57 -3.02 -4.47
C ARG A 296 13.67 -1.58 -3.94
N ASN A 297 14.03 -0.64 -4.82
CA ASN A 297 14.15 0.78 -4.52
C ASN A 297 12.91 1.49 -5.04
N GLU A 298 12.65 2.70 -4.56
CA GLU A 298 11.62 3.55 -5.15
C GLU A 298 12.08 4.06 -6.51
N ALA A 299 11.32 3.77 -7.55
CA ALA A 299 11.58 4.24 -8.92
C ALA A 299 10.73 5.48 -9.20
N ILE A 300 11.17 6.64 -8.72
CA ILE A 300 10.41 7.89 -8.84
C ILE A 300 10.45 8.38 -10.30
N ARG A 301 9.28 8.54 -10.89
CA ARG A 301 9.10 9.13 -12.21
C ARG A 301 9.23 10.64 -12.13
N LEU A 302 10.18 11.24 -12.82
CA LEU A 302 10.35 12.69 -12.87
C LEU A 302 9.46 13.32 -13.95
N ALA A 303 8.23 12.82 -14.06
CA ALA A 303 7.17 13.34 -14.91
C ALA A 303 5.80 12.93 -14.34
N GLN A 304 4.84 13.82 -14.43
CA GLN A 304 3.47 13.55 -14.00
C GLN A 304 2.68 12.81 -15.08
N LEU A 305 1.94 11.75 -14.71
CA LEU A 305 0.85 11.20 -15.52
C LEU A 305 -0.36 12.14 -15.47
N GLU A 306 -1.14 12.20 -16.54
CA GLU A 306 -2.22 13.18 -16.70
C GLU A 306 -3.27 13.12 -15.59
N GLY A 307 -3.65 11.94 -15.13
CA GLY A 307 -4.62 11.72 -14.04
C GLY A 307 -4.00 11.61 -12.64
N ALA A 308 -2.70 11.89 -12.46
CA ALA A 308 -2.11 11.93 -11.13
C ALA A 308 -2.41 13.28 -10.45
N PRO A 309 -2.72 13.30 -9.13
CA PRO A 309 -3.02 14.54 -8.40
C PRO A 309 -1.88 15.54 -8.41
N ASP A 310 -2.16 16.81 -8.66
CA ASP A 310 -1.19 17.90 -8.65
C ASP A 310 -0.58 18.13 -7.25
N SER A 311 -1.27 17.70 -6.19
CA SER A 311 -0.82 17.89 -4.81
C SER A 311 0.55 17.27 -4.48
N PHE A 312 1.01 16.31 -5.27
CA PHE A 312 2.36 15.73 -5.13
C PHE A 312 3.45 16.49 -5.89
N TYR A 313 3.09 17.49 -6.70
CA TYR A 313 4.01 18.15 -7.64
C TYR A 313 3.97 19.67 -7.51
N PRO A 314 4.59 20.25 -6.46
CA PRO A 314 4.58 21.69 -6.22
C PRO A 314 5.31 22.50 -7.28
N THR A 315 6.28 21.87 -7.98
CA THR A 315 6.99 22.50 -9.11
C THR A 315 6.94 21.58 -10.33
N MET A 316 6.40 22.07 -11.42
CA MET A 316 6.26 21.26 -12.63
C MET A 316 6.18 22.13 -13.89
N ALA A 317 7.21 22.01 -14.76
CA ALA A 317 7.21 22.56 -16.10
C ALA A 317 6.94 21.43 -17.11
N GLU A 318 6.04 21.64 -18.08
CA GLU A 318 5.70 20.66 -19.13
C GLU A 318 5.44 19.25 -18.60
N ARG A 319 4.85 19.11 -17.43
CA ARG A 319 4.64 17.84 -16.70
C ARG A 319 5.93 17.06 -16.41
N GLY A 320 7.07 17.74 -16.26
CA GLY A 320 8.38 17.12 -16.03
C GLY A 320 9.08 16.62 -17.30
N LEU A 321 8.49 16.82 -18.48
CA LEU A 321 9.11 16.39 -19.73
C LEU A 321 10.23 17.36 -20.15
N ILE A 322 11.41 16.80 -20.37
CA ILE A 322 12.57 17.54 -20.87
C ILE A 322 12.54 17.55 -22.39
N ARG A 323 12.61 18.75 -22.96
CA ARG A 323 12.77 18.95 -24.40
C ARG A 323 14.22 19.30 -24.73
N THR A 324 14.77 18.63 -25.73
CA THR A 324 16.17 18.86 -26.17
C THR A 324 16.22 18.80 -27.69
N ALA A 325 16.68 19.87 -28.31
CA ALA A 325 16.90 19.90 -29.77
C ALA A 325 18.12 19.06 -30.15
N GLU A 326 18.16 18.58 -31.39
CA GLU A 326 19.30 17.84 -31.92
C GLU A 326 20.63 18.63 -31.74
N GLY A 327 21.64 17.97 -31.20
CA GLY A 327 22.93 18.54 -30.88
C GLY A 327 22.97 19.48 -29.67
N GLN A 328 21.82 19.92 -29.17
CA GLN A 328 21.75 20.77 -27.98
C GLN A 328 22.27 20.00 -26.77
N VAL A 329 23.13 20.65 -25.99
CA VAL A 329 23.64 20.14 -24.72
C VAL A 329 22.95 20.89 -23.57
N ARG A 330 22.45 20.13 -22.57
CA ARG A 330 21.83 20.68 -21.36
C ARG A 330 22.45 20.04 -20.12
N ARG A 331 22.46 20.76 -19.01
CA ARG A 331 22.86 20.24 -17.70
C ARG A 331 21.63 19.81 -16.93
N ILE A 332 21.66 18.58 -16.44
CA ILE A 332 20.61 18.02 -15.59
C ILE A 332 21.18 17.80 -14.20
N ARG A 333 20.42 18.20 -13.18
CA ARG A 333 20.70 17.90 -11.79
C ARG A 333 19.45 17.28 -11.17
N ILE A 334 19.63 16.18 -10.48
CA ILE A 334 18.58 15.49 -9.72
C ILE A 334 18.99 15.53 -8.26
N GLU A 335 18.11 16.01 -7.40
CA GLU A 335 18.26 16.02 -5.95
C GLU A 335 17.23 15.09 -5.34
N ALA A 336 17.67 14.21 -4.44
CA ALA A 336 16.81 13.37 -3.60
C ALA A 336 17.00 13.81 -2.15
N GLU A 337 15.92 14.14 -1.47
CA GLU A 337 15.89 14.60 -0.07
C GLU A 337 15.05 13.66 0.78
N ASP A 338 15.54 13.32 1.97
CA ASP A 338 14.77 12.58 2.97
C ASP A 338 13.88 13.52 3.81
N ASP A 339 13.07 12.95 4.70
CA ASP A 339 12.20 13.74 5.58
C ASP A 339 12.94 14.42 6.75
N CYS A 340 14.25 14.16 6.92
CA CYS A 340 15.12 14.79 7.91
C CYS A 340 15.92 15.96 7.34
N GLY A 341 15.92 16.15 6.00
CA GLY A 341 16.58 17.26 5.30
C GLY A 341 17.99 16.94 4.78
N ASN A 342 18.40 15.67 4.76
CA ASN A 342 19.64 15.28 4.11
C ASN A 342 19.42 15.15 2.60
N VAL A 343 20.35 15.67 1.79
CA VAL A 343 20.23 15.78 0.34
C VAL A 343 21.33 15.02 -0.37
N SER A 344 20.93 14.30 -1.42
CA SER A 344 21.84 13.70 -2.39
C SER A 344 21.65 14.30 -3.77
N THR A 345 22.74 14.51 -4.51
CA THR A 345 22.75 15.16 -5.80
C THR A 345 23.43 14.30 -6.86
N LEU A 346 22.79 14.15 -8.02
CA LEU A 346 23.34 13.58 -9.25
C LEU A 346 23.35 14.64 -10.34
N GLU A 347 24.53 14.97 -10.88
CA GLU A 347 24.71 15.93 -11.97
C GLU A 347 25.28 15.25 -13.21
N PHE A 348 24.74 15.57 -14.38
CA PHE A 348 25.21 15.05 -15.66
C PHE A 348 24.79 15.98 -16.81
N ALA A 349 25.44 15.81 -17.97
CA ALA A 349 25.02 16.48 -19.19
C ALA A 349 24.16 15.55 -20.05
N VAL A 350 23.22 16.13 -20.80
CA VAL A 350 22.48 15.45 -21.85
C VAL A 350 22.78 16.13 -23.21
N ARG A 351 22.69 15.34 -24.29
CA ARG A 351 22.78 15.85 -25.66
C ARG A 351 21.63 15.31 -26.49
N GLY A 352 20.93 16.18 -27.19
CA GLY A 352 19.89 15.79 -28.13
C GLY A 352 20.44 14.91 -29.24
N ARG A 353 19.86 13.70 -29.40
CA ARG A 353 20.20 12.76 -30.47
C ARG A 353 19.64 13.23 -31.82
N ALA A 354 20.29 12.83 -32.91
CA ALA A 354 19.70 12.86 -34.24
C ALA A 354 18.60 11.82 -34.35
N GLY A 355 17.50 12.15 -35.00
CA GLY A 355 16.31 11.30 -35.11
C GLY A 355 15.38 11.41 -33.92
N GLU A 356 14.18 10.93 -34.11
CA GLU A 356 13.12 10.95 -33.09
C GLU A 356 12.67 9.51 -32.82
N PHE A 357 12.41 9.18 -31.56
CA PHE A 357 11.59 8.00 -31.23
C PHE A 357 10.20 8.25 -31.83
N ARG A 358 9.86 7.46 -32.82
CA ARG A 358 8.51 7.44 -33.40
C ARG A 358 7.85 6.11 -33.10
N ALA A 359 6.76 6.18 -32.37
CA ALA A 359 5.96 5.02 -32.13
C ALA A 359 5.11 4.74 -33.38
N GLU A 360 5.12 3.51 -33.83
CA GLU A 360 4.23 3.08 -34.91
C GLU A 360 2.78 3.00 -34.42
N ALA A 361 1.85 3.45 -35.25
CA ALA A 361 0.42 3.32 -34.97
C ALA A 361 0.02 1.84 -35.07
N ASP A 362 -0.41 1.26 -33.98
CA ASP A 362 -0.97 -0.08 -33.96
C ASP A 362 -2.47 -0.04 -34.27
N THR A 363 -2.85 -0.42 -35.49
CA THR A 363 -4.24 -0.46 -35.95
C THR A 363 -5.07 -1.57 -35.29
N THR A 364 -4.44 -2.52 -34.60
CA THR A 364 -5.10 -3.63 -33.89
C THR A 364 -5.39 -3.31 -32.44
N ALA A 365 -4.77 -2.26 -31.89
CA ALA A 365 -4.94 -1.86 -30.51
C ALA A 365 -6.23 -1.04 -30.30
N VAL A 366 -6.85 -1.23 -29.15
CA VAL A 366 -7.99 -0.43 -28.70
C VAL A 366 -7.47 0.71 -27.82
N THR A 367 -7.90 1.94 -28.09
CA THR A 367 -7.60 3.09 -27.24
C THR A 367 -8.55 3.14 -26.06
N LEU A 368 -8.01 3.05 -24.86
CA LEU A 368 -8.72 3.37 -23.62
C LEU A 368 -8.39 4.80 -23.17
N ARG A 369 -9.40 5.49 -22.64
CA ARG A 369 -9.28 6.86 -22.14
C ARG A 369 -9.75 6.93 -20.69
N PRO A 370 -9.08 7.73 -19.83
CA PRO A 370 -9.45 7.83 -18.41
C PRO A 370 -10.80 8.53 -18.19
N ASP A 371 -11.22 9.40 -19.10
CA ASP A 371 -12.40 10.27 -19.01
C ASP A 371 -13.74 9.57 -19.35
N ARG A 372 -13.74 8.25 -19.56
CA ARG A 372 -14.95 7.49 -19.88
C ARG A 372 -14.85 6.02 -19.52
N ALA A 373 -15.99 5.45 -19.16
CA ALA A 373 -16.13 4.00 -19.01
C ALA A 373 -15.98 3.27 -20.35
N SER A 374 -15.43 2.05 -20.30
CA SER A 374 -15.21 1.22 -21.48
C SER A 374 -15.54 -0.25 -21.21
N VAL A 375 -15.86 -1.01 -22.24
CA VAL A 375 -16.04 -2.45 -22.19
C VAL A 375 -15.18 -3.09 -23.27
N LEU A 376 -14.31 -4.03 -22.88
CA LEU A 376 -13.53 -4.83 -23.83
C LEU A 376 -14.00 -6.28 -23.79
N ARG A 377 -13.92 -6.96 -24.93
CA ARG A 377 -14.30 -8.36 -25.09
C ARG A 377 -13.24 -9.14 -25.86
N VAL A 378 -13.08 -10.40 -25.46
CA VAL A 378 -12.34 -11.40 -26.22
C VAL A 378 -13.30 -12.55 -26.51
N GLY A 379 -13.77 -12.62 -27.75
CA GLY A 379 -14.84 -13.52 -28.15
C GLY A 379 -16.13 -13.31 -27.36
N ARG A 380 -16.79 -14.41 -27.04
CA ARG A 380 -17.94 -14.45 -26.14
C ARG A 380 -17.54 -14.88 -24.72
N GLU A 381 -16.31 -15.30 -24.56
CA GLU A 381 -15.79 -15.99 -23.38
C GLU A 381 -15.31 -15.00 -22.31
N ALA A 382 -14.84 -13.81 -22.70
CA ALA A 382 -14.24 -12.89 -21.74
C ALA A 382 -14.69 -11.44 -21.97
N GLU A 383 -15.06 -10.76 -20.88
CA GLU A 383 -15.46 -9.35 -20.86
C GLU A 383 -14.80 -8.66 -19.68
N VAL A 384 -14.34 -7.41 -19.88
CA VAL A 384 -13.96 -6.51 -18.80
C VAL A 384 -14.73 -5.21 -18.90
N ARG A 385 -15.31 -4.76 -17.79
CA ARG A 385 -15.94 -3.46 -17.63
C ARG A 385 -15.00 -2.55 -16.86
N ILE A 386 -14.64 -1.46 -17.47
CA ILE A 386 -13.62 -0.51 -17.03
C ILE A 386 -14.35 0.78 -16.65
N PRO A 387 -14.47 1.13 -15.35
CA PRO A 387 -15.03 2.40 -14.93
C PRO A 387 -14.20 3.59 -15.41
N GLU A 388 -14.83 4.75 -15.53
CA GLU A 388 -14.14 6.03 -15.69
C GLU A 388 -13.11 6.24 -14.56
N GLY A 389 -11.94 6.82 -14.87
CA GLY A 389 -10.85 7.05 -13.91
C GLY A 389 -10.11 5.79 -13.47
N THR A 390 -10.21 4.68 -14.20
CA THR A 390 -9.46 3.45 -13.90
C THR A 390 -7.98 3.56 -14.27
N ILE A 391 -7.65 4.30 -15.31
CA ILE A 391 -6.29 4.52 -15.80
C ILE A 391 -5.93 6.00 -15.67
N TYR A 392 -4.64 6.31 -15.55
CA TYR A 392 -4.15 7.68 -15.31
C TYR A 392 -4.04 8.52 -16.59
N GLU A 393 -3.95 7.90 -17.74
CA GLU A 393 -3.77 8.56 -19.05
C GLU A 393 -4.33 7.66 -20.16
N PRO A 394 -4.54 8.17 -21.39
CA PRO A 394 -4.90 7.33 -22.51
C PRO A 394 -3.84 6.25 -22.77
N ILE A 395 -4.26 5.01 -23.02
CA ILE A 395 -3.37 3.88 -23.32
C ILE A 395 -3.90 3.05 -24.49
N PHE A 396 -2.99 2.37 -25.18
CA PHE A 396 -3.32 1.31 -26.11
C PHE A 396 -3.37 -0.03 -25.38
N VAL A 397 -4.40 -0.83 -25.63
CA VAL A 397 -4.52 -2.20 -25.11
C VAL A 397 -4.83 -3.17 -26.24
N ARG A 398 -4.40 -4.41 -26.11
CA ARG A 398 -4.66 -5.52 -27.04
C ARG A 398 -5.30 -6.67 -26.28
N PRO A 399 -6.63 -6.65 -26.13
CA PRO A 399 -7.33 -7.78 -25.52
C PRO A 399 -7.14 -9.05 -26.36
N GLY A 400 -6.88 -10.17 -25.70
CA GLY A 400 -6.64 -11.43 -26.40
C GLY A 400 -6.45 -12.60 -25.44
N LEU A 401 -5.98 -13.72 -25.99
CA LEU A 401 -5.54 -14.85 -25.19
C LEU A 401 -4.23 -14.48 -24.48
N GLY A 402 -4.15 -14.83 -23.20
CA GLY A 402 -2.98 -14.69 -22.36
C GLY A 402 -2.10 -15.95 -22.42
N GLU A 403 -1.00 -15.95 -21.66
CA GLU A 403 -0.17 -17.12 -21.47
C GLU A 403 -0.90 -18.13 -20.59
N ALA A 404 -0.84 -19.41 -21.00
CA ALA A 404 -1.44 -20.50 -20.26
C ALA A 404 -0.87 -20.57 -18.84
N PRO A 405 -1.73 -20.59 -17.79
CA PRO A 405 -1.27 -20.72 -16.43
C PRO A 405 -0.75 -22.12 -16.14
N GLN A 406 0.31 -22.22 -15.34
CA GLN A 406 0.72 -23.49 -14.77
C GLN A 406 -0.12 -23.78 -13.53
N ALA A 407 -0.72 -24.98 -13.45
CA ALA A 407 -1.49 -25.39 -12.31
C ALA A 407 -0.55 -25.68 -11.12
N ASP A 408 -0.83 -25.05 -9.97
CA ASP A 408 -0.23 -25.39 -8.69
C ASP A 408 -0.92 -26.62 -8.09
N SER A 409 -0.29 -27.27 -7.11
CA SER A 409 -0.90 -28.44 -6.42
C SER A 409 -2.25 -28.08 -5.83
N GLY A 410 -3.28 -28.83 -6.16
CA GLY A 410 -4.65 -28.62 -5.69
C GLY A 410 -5.44 -27.56 -6.46
N VAL A 411 -4.84 -26.90 -7.45
CA VAL A 411 -5.51 -25.92 -8.30
C VAL A 411 -5.83 -26.53 -9.66
N VAL A 412 -7.08 -26.52 -10.05
CA VAL A 412 -7.55 -27.00 -11.36
C VAL A 412 -7.81 -25.79 -12.27
N VAL A 413 -7.14 -25.72 -13.42
CA VAL A 413 -7.40 -24.68 -14.43
C VAL A 413 -8.60 -25.10 -15.27
N LEU A 414 -9.60 -24.23 -15.40
CA LEU A 414 -10.90 -24.49 -15.99
C LEU A 414 -11.21 -23.69 -17.26
N SER A 415 -10.33 -22.72 -17.62
CA SER A 415 -10.45 -21.95 -18.86
C SER A 415 -9.09 -21.62 -19.44
N PRO A 416 -9.02 -21.23 -20.73
CA PRO A 416 -7.87 -20.48 -21.24
C PRO A 416 -7.64 -19.20 -20.41
N ALA A 417 -6.41 -18.66 -20.48
CA ALA A 417 -6.13 -17.36 -19.92
C ALA A 417 -6.49 -16.25 -20.91
N PHE A 418 -7.00 -15.12 -20.38
CA PHE A 418 -7.34 -13.93 -21.14
C PHE A 418 -6.57 -12.72 -20.62
N ARG A 419 -6.07 -11.88 -21.51
CA ARG A 419 -5.35 -10.65 -21.23
C ARG A 419 -6.14 -9.45 -21.71
N PHE A 420 -6.40 -8.49 -20.83
CA PHE A 420 -7.01 -7.20 -21.18
C PHE A 420 -6.02 -6.04 -21.08
N PHE A 421 -5.07 -6.14 -20.16
CA PHE A 421 -4.02 -5.15 -19.89
C PHE A 421 -2.65 -5.81 -19.82
N ASP A 422 -1.64 -5.05 -20.22
CA ASP A 422 -0.26 -5.44 -19.92
C ASP A 422 -0.06 -5.54 -18.39
N PRO A 423 0.64 -6.56 -17.88
CA PRO A 423 0.90 -6.72 -16.44
C PRO A 423 1.57 -5.51 -15.75
N ALA A 424 2.22 -4.65 -16.53
CA ALA A 424 2.83 -3.41 -16.05
C ALA A 424 1.90 -2.19 -16.12
N THR A 425 0.60 -2.37 -16.43
CA THR A 425 -0.38 -1.28 -16.43
C THR A 425 -0.92 -1.03 -15.02
N PRO A 426 -0.68 0.15 -14.42
CA PRO A 426 -1.25 0.49 -13.12
C PRO A 426 -2.75 0.79 -13.24
N LEU A 427 -3.56 0.17 -12.39
CA LEU A 427 -5.00 0.39 -12.34
C LEU A 427 -5.39 1.14 -11.05
N PHE A 428 -5.84 2.37 -11.17
CA PHE A 428 -6.29 3.17 -10.02
C PHE A 428 -7.58 2.64 -9.42
N ARG A 429 -8.56 2.28 -10.27
CA ARG A 429 -9.83 1.67 -9.84
C ARG A 429 -9.88 0.20 -10.21
N ALA A 430 -10.71 -0.55 -9.48
CA ALA A 430 -11.00 -1.92 -9.85
C ALA A 430 -11.80 -1.98 -11.16
N VAL A 431 -11.52 -3.01 -11.95
CA VAL A 431 -12.31 -3.40 -13.13
C VAL A 431 -13.13 -4.63 -12.80
N GLU A 432 -14.30 -4.77 -13.40
CA GLU A 432 -15.11 -5.98 -13.31
C GLU A 432 -14.78 -6.90 -14.48
N ILE A 433 -14.30 -8.10 -14.18
CA ILE A 433 -13.92 -9.12 -15.17
C ILE A 433 -14.90 -10.27 -15.08
N THR A 434 -15.46 -10.66 -16.22
CA THR A 434 -16.32 -11.82 -16.36
C THR A 434 -15.70 -12.78 -17.37
N LEU A 435 -15.35 -13.98 -16.91
CA LEU A 435 -14.91 -15.09 -17.76
C LEU A 435 -15.99 -16.17 -17.81
N ARG A 436 -16.38 -16.57 -19.01
CA ARG A 436 -17.39 -17.60 -19.28
C ARG A 436 -16.71 -18.93 -19.56
N GLY A 437 -17.26 -19.99 -18.98
CA GLY A 437 -16.72 -21.34 -19.19
C GLY A 437 -17.59 -22.39 -18.51
N SER A 438 -17.51 -23.62 -19.03
CA SER A 438 -18.20 -24.76 -18.42
C SER A 438 -17.38 -25.24 -17.22
N VAL A 439 -17.94 -25.12 -16.03
CA VAL A 439 -17.33 -25.62 -14.80
C VAL A 439 -18.08 -26.87 -14.35
N PRO A 440 -17.41 -28.01 -14.13
CA PRO A 440 -18.03 -29.22 -13.57
C PRO A 440 -18.79 -28.95 -12.27
N ARG A 441 -19.98 -29.49 -12.12
CA ARG A 441 -20.85 -29.26 -10.95
C ARG A 441 -20.13 -29.31 -9.60
N PRO A 442 -19.26 -30.31 -9.29
CA PRO A 442 -18.56 -30.36 -8.01
C PRO A 442 -17.60 -29.21 -7.74
N LEU A 443 -17.15 -28.49 -8.81
CA LEU A 443 -16.18 -27.40 -8.73
C LEU A 443 -16.81 -26.01 -8.79
N GLN A 444 -18.12 -25.91 -9.07
CA GLN A 444 -18.78 -24.61 -9.29
C GLN A 444 -18.68 -23.66 -8.09
N LEU A 445 -18.87 -24.16 -6.86
CA LEU A 445 -18.75 -23.36 -5.64
C LEU A 445 -17.29 -23.00 -5.30
N ARG A 446 -16.32 -23.66 -5.94
CA ARG A 446 -14.87 -23.47 -5.74
C ARG A 446 -14.20 -22.70 -6.86
N ALA A 447 -14.98 -22.35 -7.89
CA ALA A 447 -14.44 -21.66 -9.06
C ALA A 447 -14.29 -20.16 -8.80
N GLN A 448 -13.09 -19.66 -9.03
CA GLN A 448 -12.71 -18.26 -8.88
C GLN A 448 -11.83 -17.82 -10.05
N LEU A 449 -11.56 -16.52 -10.17
CA LEU A 449 -10.54 -16.02 -11.07
C LEU A 449 -9.16 -16.07 -10.40
N ALA A 450 -8.17 -16.41 -11.19
CA ALA A 450 -6.76 -16.29 -10.83
C ALA A 450 -6.01 -15.48 -11.88
N VAL A 451 -5.03 -14.72 -11.42
CA VAL A 451 -4.07 -14.01 -12.28
C VAL A 451 -2.74 -14.72 -12.28
N ARG A 452 -2.13 -14.86 -13.45
CA ARG A 452 -0.76 -15.36 -13.59
C ARG A 452 0.22 -14.32 -13.05
N THR A 453 0.99 -14.70 -12.05
CA THR A 453 2.06 -13.87 -11.50
C THR A 453 3.24 -13.82 -12.47
N ARG A 454 4.18 -12.90 -12.29
CA ARG A 454 5.40 -12.82 -13.09
C ARG A 454 6.32 -14.06 -12.96
N ARG A 455 6.21 -14.78 -11.84
CA ARG A 455 6.96 -16.03 -11.64
C ARG A 455 6.31 -17.22 -12.32
N GLY A 456 5.17 -17.02 -13.00
CA GLY A 456 4.40 -18.05 -13.67
C GLY A 456 3.40 -18.79 -12.79
N SER A 457 3.47 -18.65 -11.46
CA SER A 457 2.46 -19.20 -10.54
C SER A 457 1.13 -18.45 -10.65
N LEU A 458 0.08 -19.03 -10.09
CA LEU A 458 -1.23 -18.41 -10.01
C LEU A 458 -1.42 -17.68 -8.67
N ALA A 459 -2.13 -16.56 -8.69
CA ALA A 459 -2.63 -15.88 -7.51
C ALA A 459 -4.14 -15.73 -7.62
N CYS A 460 -4.86 -16.15 -6.59
CA CYS A 460 -6.31 -16.01 -6.50
C CYS A 460 -6.69 -14.52 -6.43
N VAL A 461 -7.65 -14.08 -7.27
CA VAL A 461 -8.20 -12.72 -7.25
C VAL A 461 -9.68 -12.71 -6.85
N GLY A 462 -10.25 -13.88 -6.56
CA GLY A 462 -11.61 -14.04 -6.08
C GLY A 462 -12.65 -14.22 -7.18
N GLY A 463 -13.91 -13.96 -6.85
CA GLY A 463 -15.05 -14.12 -7.73
C GLY A 463 -15.97 -15.26 -7.32
N ALA A 464 -17.08 -15.38 -8.03
CA ALA A 464 -18.04 -16.47 -7.82
C ALA A 464 -18.58 -16.94 -9.17
N TYR A 465 -18.79 -18.24 -9.30
CA TYR A 465 -19.41 -18.85 -10.47
C TYR A 465 -20.94 -18.77 -10.39
N ALA A 466 -21.52 -18.14 -11.38
CA ALA A 466 -22.97 -18.09 -11.58
C ALA A 466 -23.27 -17.99 -13.09
N ASP A 467 -24.36 -18.61 -13.53
CA ASP A 467 -24.87 -18.51 -14.90
C ASP A 467 -23.82 -18.80 -16.01
N GLY A 468 -22.96 -19.78 -15.76
CA GLY A 468 -21.91 -20.17 -16.71
C GLY A 468 -20.70 -19.25 -16.78
N ALA A 469 -20.51 -18.40 -15.78
CA ALA A 469 -19.40 -17.43 -15.73
C ALA A 469 -18.84 -17.27 -14.32
N VAL A 470 -17.59 -16.84 -14.19
CA VAL A 470 -17.00 -16.30 -12.96
C VAL A 470 -16.80 -14.82 -13.14
N THR A 471 -17.31 -14.01 -12.20
CA THR A 471 -17.16 -12.56 -12.18
C THR A 471 -16.39 -12.13 -10.93
N ALA A 472 -15.40 -11.25 -11.09
CA ALA A 472 -14.63 -10.67 -10.00
C ALA A 472 -14.30 -9.19 -10.25
N SER A 473 -14.17 -8.45 -9.14
CA SER A 473 -13.65 -7.08 -9.14
C SER A 473 -12.14 -7.12 -8.90
N VAL A 474 -11.35 -6.69 -9.87
CA VAL A 474 -9.89 -6.88 -9.90
C VAL A 474 -9.17 -5.55 -10.08
N ARG A 475 -8.05 -5.36 -9.39
CA ARG A 475 -7.14 -4.22 -9.57
C ARG A 475 -5.76 -4.62 -10.07
N THR A 476 -5.60 -5.85 -10.50
CA THR A 476 -4.34 -6.38 -11.00
C THR A 476 -4.48 -6.63 -12.50
N ALA A 477 -3.58 -6.05 -13.28
CA ALA A 477 -3.43 -6.37 -14.69
C ALA A 477 -2.69 -7.71 -14.86
N GLY A 478 -2.93 -8.41 -15.96
CA GLY A 478 -2.26 -9.66 -16.28
C GLY A 478 -3.18 -10.69 -16.96
N ASP A 479 -2.70 -11.92 -17.04
CA ASP A 479 -3.42 -13.05 -17.64
C ASP A 479 -4.33 -13.68 -16.60
N LEU A 480 -5.64 -13.73 -16.88
CA LEU A 480 -6.65 -14.24 -15.95
C LEU A 480 -7.30 -15.50 -16.52
N ALA A 481 -7.53 -16.47 -15.66
CA ALA A 481 -8.24 -17.71 -15.98
C ALA A 481 -9.24 -18.09 -14.88
N ILE A 482 -10.22 -18.91 -15.25
CA ILE A 482 -11.07 -19.58 -14.26
C ILE A 482 -10.28 -20.75 -13.70
N VAL A 483 -10.22 -20.84 -12.38
CA VAL A 483 -9.58 -21.94 -11.65
C VAL A 483 -10.49 -22.44 -10.53
N ALA A 484 -10.21 -23.62 -10.00
CA ALA A 484 -10.84 -24.10 -8.75
C ALA A 484 -9.78 -24.56 -7.78
N ASP A 485 -9.91 -24.12 -6.52
CA ASP A 485 -9.13 -24.66 -5.41
C ASP A 485 -9.82 -25.89 -4.84
N THR A 486 -9.10 -27.00 -4.79
CA THR A 486 -9.66 -28.29 -4.35
C THR A 486 -9.10 -28.78 -3.02
N LEU A 487 -8.06 -28.11 -2.49
CA LEU A 487 -7.44 -28.47 -1.22
C LEU A 487 -7.98 -27.62 -0.09
N PRO A 488 -8.44 -28.24 1.00
CA PRO A 488 -8.85 -27.49 2.18
C PRO A 488 -7.63 -26.94 2.95
N PRO A 489 -7.82 -25.89 3.77
CA PRO A 489 -6.77 -25.34 4.61
C PRO A 489 -6.16 -26.38 5.55
N ALA A 490 -4.88 -26.25 5.84
CA ALA A 490 -4.20 -27.07 6.83
C ALA A 490 -4.31 -26.44 8.23
N ILE A 491 -4.63 -27.25 9.25
CA ILE A 491 -4.64 -26.86 10.66
C ILE A 491 -3.63 -27.71 11.43
N ARG A 492 -2.79 -27.05 12.24
CA ARG A 492 -1.89 -27.73 13.18
C ARG A 492 -1.99 -27.07 14.55
N PRO A 493 -2.38 -27.79 15.61
CA PRO A 493 -2.32 -27.26 16.96
C PRO A 493 -0.86 -26.99 17.36
N LEU A 494 -0.62 -25.93 18.13
CA LEU A 494 0.69 -25.60 18.70
C LEU A 494 0.77 -26.07 20.18
N PHE A 495 0.08 -27.12 20.50
CA PHE A 495 0.06 -27.82 21.78
C PHE A 495 -0.14 -29.32 21.53
N ALA A 496 0.28 -30.16 22.47
CA ALA A 496 0.02 -31.60 22.42
C ALA A 496 -1.39 -31.92 22.94
N GLU A 497 -1.97 -33.04 22.53
CA GLU A 497 -3.25 -33.52 23.05
C GLU A 497 -3.18 -33.63 24.58
N GLY A 498 -4.18 -33.04 25.28
CA GLY A 498 -4.25 -33.02 26.75
C GLY A 498 -3.20 -32.14 27.44
N ALA A 499 -2.44 -31.30 26.67
CA ALA A 499 -1.39 -30.44 27.25
C ALA A 499 -1.92 -29.52 28.35
N ASP A 500 -1.13 -29.34 29.43
CA ASP A 500 -1.40 -28.36 30.48
C ASP A 500 -1.11 -26.94 30.01
N LEU A 501 -2.16 -26.17 29.77
CA LEU A 501 -2.13 -24.76 29.37
C LEU A 501 -2.45 -23.81 30.55
N THR A 502 -2.40 -24.26 31.79
CA THR A 502 -2.74 -23.46 32.98
C THR A 502 -1.94 -22.16 33.06
N ARG A 503 -0.68 -22.17 32.61
CA ARG A 503 0.22 -21.00 32.58
C ARG A 503 0.31 -20.33 31.23
N ALA A 504 -0.34 -20.87 30.20
CA ALA A 504 -0.33 -20.29 28.86
C ALA A 504 -1.25 -19.07 28.77
N GLU A 505 -0.89 -18.11 27.93
CA GLU A 505 -1.74 -16.94 27.65
C GLU A 505 -2.97 -17.29 26.80
N GLY A 506 -2.96 -18.42 26.08
CA GLY A 506 -4.01 -18.80 25.19
C GLY A 506 -3.76 -20.13 24.47
N VAL A 507 -4.77 -20.63 23.79
CA VAL A 507 -4.66 -21.77 22.88
C VAL A 507 -4.31 -21.29 21.47
N ARG A 508 -3.37 -21.97 20.82
CA ARG A 508 -2.77 -21.51 19.55
C ARG A 508 -2.78 -22.61 18.50
N PHE A 509 -3.03 -22.20 17.26
CA PHE A 509 -2.99 -23.07 16.08
C PHE A 509 -2.19 -22.41 14.98
N ARG A 510 -1.51 -23.20 14.16
CA ARG A 510 -1.05 -22.77 12.84
C ARG A 510 -2.12 -23.13 11.82
N ALA A 511 -2.48 -22.16 10.97
CA ALA A 511 -3.43 -22.36 9.89
C ALA A 511 -2.85 -21.76 8.62
N SER A 512 -2.85 -22.53 7.53
CA SER A 512 -2.33 -22.10 6.22
C SER A 512 -3.22 -22.64 5.11
N ASP A 513 -3.23 -21.96 4.00
CA ASP A 513 -3.88 -22.37 2.78
C ASP A 513 -2.89 -22.27 1.61
N ASN A 514 -3.07 -23.10 0.59
CA ASN A 514 -2.15 -23.20 -0.54
C ASN A 514 -2.45 -22.17 -1.64
N PHE A 515 -3.72 -21.68 -1.75
CA PHE A 515 -4.09 -20.86 -2.91
C PHE A 515 -5.08 -19.73 -2.60
N SER A 516 -6.32 -20.06 -2.19
CA SER A 516 -7.40 -19.08 -2.04
C SER A 516 -7.34 -18.28 -0.73
N GLY A 517 -6.46 -18.69 0.16
CA GLY A 517 -6.24 -18.08 1.47
C GLY A 517 -7.37 -18.39 2.47
N ILE A 518 -7.11 -18.12 3.75
CA ILE A 518 -8.10 -18.36 4.81
C ILE A 518 -9.12 -17.21 4.79
N ALA A 519 -10.40 -17.55 4.53
CA ALA A 519 -11.52 -16.60 4.51
C ALA A 519 -12.21 -16.49 5.87
N SER A 520 -12.41 -17.63 6.57
CA SER A 520 -13.09 -17.61 7.87
C SER A 520 -12.58 -18.71 8.80
N TRP A 521 -12.81 -18.51 10.10
CA TRP A 521 -12.49 -19.49 11.15
C TRP A 521 -13.44 -19.34 12.33
N THR A 522 -13.74 -20.45 12.98
CA THR A 522 -14.63 -20.51 14.14
C THR A 522 -14.05 -21.45 15.18
N LEU A 523 -13.88 -20.95 16.39
CA LEU A 523 -13.33 -21.69 17.52
C LEU A 523 -14.41 -21.89 18.60
N HIS A 524 -14.52 -23.10 19.10
CA HIS A 524 -15.37 -23.45 20.26
C HIS A 524 -14.51 -24.12 21.31
N ILE A 525 -14.78 -23.79 22.58
CA ILE A 525 -14.22 -24.46 23.75
C ILE A 525 -15.40 -24.95 24.59
N ASP A 526 -15.45 -26.23 24.91
CA ASP A 526 -16.57 -26.91 25.61
C ASP A 526 -17.93 -26.65 24.93
N GLY A 527 -17.95 -26.54 23.63
CA GLY A 527 -19.16 -26.28 22.84
C GLY A 527 -19.54 -24.80 22.70
N GLU A 528 -18.94 -23.92 23.51
CA GLU A 528 -19.19 -22.47 23.45
C GLU A 528 -18.25 -21.75 22.47
N TRP A 529 -18.80 -20.85 21.66
CA TRP A 529 -18.02 -20.02 20.77
C TRP A 529 -17.12 -19.08 21.56
N VAL A 530 -15.85 -18.99 21.16
CA VAL A 530 -14.87 -18.06 21.74
C VAL A 530 -14.18 -17.24 20.65
N PRO A 531 -13.84 -15.96 20.93
CA PRO A 531 -13.14 -15.12 19.97
C PRO A 531 -11.73 -15.65 19.70
N CYS A 532 -11.31 -15.63 18.41
CA CYS A 532 -10.02 -16.13 17.98
C CYS A 532 -9.35 -15.13 17.03
N ASP A 533 -8.22 -14.60 17.44
CA ASP A 533 -7.44 -13.61 16.67
C ASP A 533 -6.61 -14.32 15.61
N ARG A 534 -6.53 -13.73 14.41
CA ARG A 534 -5.66 -14.19 13.33
C ARG A 534 -4.47 -13.27 13.17
N PHE A 535 -3.29 -13.87 13.06
CA PHE A 535 -2.03 -13.22 12.73
C PHE A 535 -1.56 -13.73 11.36
N PRO A 536 -1.95 -13.07 10.25
CA PRO A 536 -1.75 -13.60 8.90
C PRO A 536 -0.28 -13.83 8.56
N MET A 537 0.60 -12.90 8.93
CA MET A 537 2.04 -12.99 8.64
C MET A 537 2.73 -14.11 9.42
N LYS A 538 2.19 -14.51 10.57
CA LYS A 538 2.67 -15.64 11.37
C LYS A 538 1.97 -16.96 11.01
N GLY A 539 0.89 -16.90 10.22
CA GLY A 539 0.03 -18.04 9.91
C GLY A 539 -0.60 -18.64 11.15
N THR A 540 -0.95 -17.83 12.18
CA THR A 540 -1.46 -18.33 13.44
C THR A 540 -2.86 -17.82 13.76
N LEU A 541 -3.61 -18.68 14.46
CA LEU A 541 -4.89 -18.39 15.10
C LEU A 541 -4.72 -18.54 16.61
N VAL A 542 -5.21 -17.57 17.39
CA VAL A 542 -5.00 -17.53 18.85
C VAL A 542 -6.28 -17.12 19.55
N HIS A 543 -6.75 -17.94 20.49
CA HIS A 543 -7.68 -17.49 21.53
C HIS A 543 -6.88 -17.17 22.77
N PHE A 544 -6.88 -15.91 23.19
CA PHE A 544 -6.31 -15.48 24.46
C PHE A 544 -7.29 -15.78 25.59
N PHE A 545 -6.84 -16.52 26.58
CA PHE A 545 -7.66 -16.86 27.72
C PHE A 545 -8.09 -15.61 28.50
N ASP A 546 -9.36 -15.52 28.80
CA ASP A 546 -10.00 -14.37 29.41
C ASP A 546 -10.64 -14.65 30.76
N ALA A 547 -10.59 -15.90 31.22
CA ALA A 547 -11.07 -16.37 32.52
C ALA A 547 -9.94 -17.09 33.29
N PRO A 548 -10.04 -17.17 34.62
CA PRO A 548 -9.13 -17.98 35.44
C PRO A 548 -9.15 -19.46 35.03
N ALA A 549 -8.02 -20.15 35.25
CA ALA A 549 -7.93 -21.59 34.99
C ALA A 549 -8.88 -22.36 35.88
N GLN A 550 -9.68 -23.24 35.27
CA GLN A 550 -10.68 -24.07 35.98
C GLN A 550 -10.11 -25.38 36.47
N ARG A 551 -8.86 -25.72 36.11
CA ARG A 551 -8.16 -26.96 36.45
C ARG A 551 -8.92 -28.22 36.06
N ARG A 552 -9.45 -28.24 34.81
CA ARG A 552 -10.10 -29.36 34.20
C ARG A 552 -9.74 -29.53 32.73
N THR A 553 -10.09 -30.65 32.14
CA THR A 553 -9.95 -30.87 30.71
C THR A 553 -11.04 -30.09 29.95
N HIS A 554 -10.64 -29.40 28.92
CA HIS A 554 -11.49 -28.66 27.99
C HIS A 554 -11.43 -29.29 26.60
N ALA A 555 -12.58 -29.43 25.95
CA ALA A 555 -12.68 -29.83 24.56
C ALA A 555 -12.55 -28.59 23.66
N VAL A 556 -11.76 -28.68 22.61
CA VAL A 556 -11.58 -27.60 21.63
C VAL A 556 -11.93 -28.07 20.24
N ARG A 557 -12.67 -27.23 19.48
CA ARG A 557 -13.04 -27.46 18.09
C ARG A 557 -12.72 -26.22 17.28
N LEU A 558 -11.95 -26.39 16.20
CA LEU A 558 -11.61 -25.31 15.26
C LEU A 558 -12.04 -25.71 13.86
N ALA A 559 -12.85 -24.87 13.21
CA ALA A 559 -13.14 -24.95 11.78
C ALA A 559 -12.42 -23.80 11.05
N VAL A 560 -11.74 -24.10 9.95
CA VAL A 560 -11.09 -23.10 9.09
C VAL A 560 -11.54 -23.32 7.67
N THR A 561 -12.02 -22.25 7.02
CA THR A 561 -12.53 -22.26 5.65
C THR A 561 -11.70 -21.32 4.78
N ASP A 562 -11.31 -21.77 3.58
CA ASP A 562 -10.61 -20.97 2.58
C ASP A 562 -11.55 -20.08 1.75
N GLY A 563 -10.97 -19.32 0.80
CA GLY A 563 -11.70 -18.44 -0.10
C GLY A 563 -12.60 -19.17 -1.11
N CYS A 564 -12.39 -20.45 -1.33
CA CYS A 564 -13.18 -21.32 -2.21
C CYS A 564 -14.20 -22.19 -1.46
N GLY A 565 -14.34 -22.04 -0.14
CA GLY A 565 -15.30 -22.75 0.70
C GLY A 565 -14.85 -24.15 1.12
N ASN A 566 -13.60 -24.56 0.87
CA ASN A 566 -13.09 -25.82 1.43
C ASN A 566 -12.83 -25.62 2.92
N THR A 567 -13.26 -26.59 3.74
CA THR A 567 -13.20 -26.48 5.21
C THR A 567 -12.46 -27.65 5.82
N THR A 568 -11.58 -27.34 6.77
CA THR A 568 -10.93 -28.33 7.64
C THR A 568 -11.43 -28.13 9.07
N HIS A 569 -11.65 -29.25 9.76
CA HIS A 569 -12.03 -29.30 11.17
C HIS A 569 -10.91 -29.94 11.99
N PHE A 570 -10.63 -29.34 13.13
CA PHE A 570 -9.75 -29.90 14.16
C PHE A 570 -10.56 -30.09 15.45
N GLU A 571 -10.38 -31.23 16.12
CA GLU A 571 -10.90 -31.52 17.45
C GLU A 571 -9.78 -32.03 18.33
N GLY A 572 -9.76 -31.65 19.59
CA GLY A 572 -8.77 -32.07 20.56
C GLY A 572 -9.10 -31.59 21.97
N THR A 573 -8.20 -31.84 22.90
CA THR A 573 -8.35 -31.43 24.30
C THR A 573 -7.12 -30.76 24.86
N PHE A 574 -7.31 -29.94 25.88
CA PHE A 574 -6.24 -29.37 26.71
C PHE A 574 -6.71 -29.27 28.16
N TYR A 575 -5.77 -29.26 29.10
CA TYR A 575 -6.03 -29.03 30.52
C TYR A 575 -5.75 -27.59 30.90
N ARG A 576 -6.65 -26.97 31.64
CA ARG A 576 -6.46 -25.60 32.15
C ARG A 576 -7.31 -25.28 33.40
#